data_7f3264494114a368f893c95679a69eb3
#
_entry.id   7f3264494114a368f893c95679a69eb3
#
_cell.length_a   1.000
_cell.length_b   1.000
_cell.length_c   1.000
_cell.angle_alpha   90.00
_cell.angle_beta   90.00
_cell.angle_gamma   90.00
#
_symmetry.space_group_name_H-M   'P 1'
#
loop_
_entity.id
_entity.type
_entity.pdbx_description
1 polymer ?
#
loop_
_entity_poly.entity_id
_entity_poly.type
_entity_poly.pdbx_seq_one_letter_code
_entity_poly.pdbx_strand_id
1 'polypeptide(L)' 'MEINNIGNNAGVIWNALNANGKMTEAKLKKESGLASAEFYAALGWLARESKLNVVVETRCGKDCEYYTL' A
#
# COMPACT_ATOMS: atom_id res chain seq x y z
N MET A 1 12.92 -7.92 11.67
CA MET A 1 12.74 -7.34 10.32
C MET A 1 13.93 -6.44 10.01
N GLU A 2 14.55 -6.66 8.89
CA GLU A 2 15.70 -5.86 8.48
C GLU A 2 15.26 -4.62 7.69
N ILE A 3 15.99 -3.53 7.87
CA ILE A 3 15.69 -2.26 7.19
C ILE A 3 15.75 -2.41 5.67
N ASN A 4 16.70 -3.19 5.15
CA ASN A 4 16.80 -3.44 3.71
C ASN A 4 15.56 -4.14 3.16
N ASN A 5 14.93 -5.02 3.94
CA ASN A 5 13.71 -5.70 3.53
C ASN A 5 12.53 -4.75 3.50
N ILE A 6 12.49 -3.75 4.39
CA ILE A 6 11.42 -2.75 4.37
C ILE A 6 11.46 -1.97 3.05
N GLY A 7 12.63 -1.53 2.62
CA GLY A 7 12.79 -0.84 1.35
C GLY A 7 12.40 -1.70 0.15
N ASN A 8 12.83 -2.97 0.13
CA ASN A 8 12.48 -3.90 -0.93
C ASN A 8 10.97 -4.17 -0.97
N ASN A 9 10.35 -4.35 0.21
CA ASN A 9 8.92 -4.57 0.32
C ASN A 9 8.12 -3.32 -0.10
N ALA A 10 8.63 -2.14 0.21
CA ALA A 10 8.03 -0.88 -0.26
C ALA A 10 8.03 -0.83 -1.79
N GLY A 11 9.11 -1.30 -2.44
CA GLY A 11 9.17 -1.40 -3.89
C GLY A 11 8.12 -2.34 -4.46
N VAL A 12 7.86 -3.47 -3.79
CA VAL A 12 6.81 -4.42 -4.20
C VAL A 12 5.44 -3.74 -4.16
N ILE A 13 5.14 -3.00 -3.09
CA ILE A 13 3.87 -2.27 -2.95
C ILE A 13 3.76 -1.19 -4.02
N TRP A 14 4.82 -0.43 -4.22
CA TRP A 14 4.85 0.64 -5.23
C TRP A 14 4.56 0.07 -6.63
N ASN A 15 5.22 -1.04 -6.98
CA ASN A 15 5.02 -1.69 -8.28
C ASN A 15 3.57 -2.18 -8.45
N ALA A 16 2.97 -2.73 -7.40
CA ALA A 16 1.59 -3.18 -7.43
C ALA A 16 0.64 -2.01 -7.70
N LEU A 17 0.84 -0.88 -7.03
CA LEU A 17 0.03 0.33 -7.25
C LEU A 17 0.26 0.92 -8.64
N ASN A 18 1.50 0.91 -9.11
CA ASN A 18 1.82 1.43 -10.43
C ASN A 18 1.18 0.61 -11.55
N ALA A 19 1.13 -0.72 -11.37
CA ALA A 19 0.56 -1.63 -12.36
C ALA A 19 -0.97 -1.64 -12.37
N ASN A 20 -1.60 -1.53 -11.19
CA ASN A 20 -3.04 -1.73 -11.02
C ASN A 20 -3.84 -0.45 -10.72
N GLY A 21 -3.17 0.66 -10.46
CA GLY A 21 -3.81 1.90 -10.04
C GLY A 21 -4.23 1.83 -8.58
N LYS A 22 -5.26 2.57 -8.19
CA LYS A 22 -5.69 2.62 -6.80
C LYS A 22 -6.23 1.27 -6.34
N MET A 23 -5.90 0.91 -5.10
CA MET A 23 -6.35 -0.34 -4.49
C MET A 23 -6.72 -0.13 -3.04
N THR A 24 -7.69 -0.94 -2.56
CA THR A 24 -7.98 -1.01 -1.13
C THR A 24 -6.80 -1.67 -0.40
N GLU A 25 -6.73 -1.46 0.91
CA GLU A 25 -5.69 -2.08 1.74
C GLU A 25 -5.67 -3.61 1.59
N ALA A 26 -6.86 -4.23 1.67
CA ALA A 26 -6.97 -5.69 1.58
C ALA A 26 -6.46 -6.20 0.23
N LYS A 27 -6.83 -5.54 -0.86
CA LYS A 27 -6.40 -5.95 -2.20
C LYS A 27 -4.90 -5.72 -2.39
N LEU A 28 -4.40 -4.59 -1.92
CA LEU A 28 -2.98 -4.27 -2.04
C LEU A 28 -2.13 -5.27 -1.26
N LYS A 29 -2.56 -5.62 -0.05
CA LYS A 29 -1.87 -6.63 0.76
C LYS A 29 -1.84 -7.97 0.03
N LYS A 30 -2.96 -8.38 -0.55
CA LYS A 30 -3.07 -9.63 -1.29
C LYS A 30 -2.15 -9.62 -2.52
N GLU A 31 -2.16 -8.55 -3.28
CA GLU A 31 -1.33 -8.42 -4.49
C GLU A 31 0.17 -8.37 -4.16
N SER A 32 0.53 -7.79 -3.03
CA SER A 32 1.93 -7.71 -2.60
C SER A 32 2.48 -9.06 -2.15
N GLY A 33 1.62 -9.95 -1.67
CA GLY A 33 2.05 -11.24 -1.13
C GLY A 33 2.80 -11.14 0.20
N LEU A 34 2.80 -10.00 0.85
CA LEU A 34 3.55 -9.77 2.08
C LEU A 34 2.75 -10.18 3.31
N ALA A 35 3.47 -10.63 4.35
CA ALA A 35 2.88 -10.84 5.66
C ALA A 35 2.47 -9.50 6.26
N SER A 36 1.53 -9.51 7.23
CA SER A 36 0.98 -8.28 7.79
C SER A 36 2.02 -7.32 8.34
N ALA A 37 2.98 -7.81 9.12
CA ALA A 37 4.02 -6.96 9.70
C ALA A 37 4.88 -6.31 8.62
N GLU A 38 5.26 -7.07 7.61
CA GLU A 38 6.06 -6.57 6.50
C GLU A 38 5.28 -5.59 5.63
N PHE A 39 4.02 -5.88 5.40
CA PHE A 39 3.15 -5.02 4.61
C PHE A 39 2.99 -3.64 5.27
N TYR A 40 2.65 -3.61 6.55
CA TYR A 40 2.43 -2.34 7.25
C TYR A 40 3.71 -1.54 7.44
N ALA A 41 4.83 -2.19 7.67
CA ALA A 41 6.12 -1.52 7.76
C ALA A 41 6.49 -0.85 6.43
N ALA A 42 6.32 -1.58 5.33
CA ALA A 42 6.61 -1.06 3.99
C ALA A 42 5.64 0.06 3.59
N LEU A 43 4.37 -0.08 3.95
CA LEU A 43 3.35 0.95 3.70
C LEU A 43 3.69 2.24 4.44
N GLY A 44 4.10 2.13 5.71
CA GLY A 44 4.55 3.27 6.51
C GLY A 44 5.79 3.94 5.91
N TRP A 45 6.71 3.15 5.38
CA TRP A 45 7.89 3.67 4.70
C TRP A 45 7.51 4.52 3.49
N LEU A 46 6.60 4.02 2.65
CA LEU A 46 6.13 4.77 1.47
C LEU A 46 5.41 6.06 1.87
N ALA A 47 4.61 6.00 2.92
CA ALA A 47 3.91 7.18 3.43
C ALA A 47 4.89 8.24 3.92
N ARG A 48 5.94 7.82 4.63
CA ARG A 48 6.98 8.72 5.11
C ARG A 48 7.73 9.39 3.96
N GLU A 49 7.98 8.65 2.89
CA GLU A 49 8.68 9.17 1.70
C GLU A 49 7.76 9.98 0.78
N SER A 50 6.52 10.21 1.18
CA SER A 50 5.51 10.93 0.39
C SER A 50 5.27 10.30 -0.99
N LYS A 51 5.43 8.99 -1.08
CA LYS A 51 5.23 8.23 -2.33
C LYS A 51 3.89 7.50 -2.36
N LEU A 52 3.06 7.75 -1.36
CA LEU A 52 1.78 7.08 -1.21
C LEU A 52 0.71 8.11 -0.85
N ASN A 53 -0.42 8.04 -1.54
CA ASN A 53 -1.57 8.87 -1.23
C ASN A 53 -2.75 7.99 -0.83
N VAL A 54 -3.63 8.54 0.00
CA VAL A 54 -4.87 7.90 0.40
C VAL A 54 -6.02 8.69 -0.20
N VAL A 55 -6.91 7.99 -0.89
CA VAL A 55 -8.11 8.58 -1.47
C VAL A 55 -9.31 7.93 -0.81
N VAL A 56 -10.26 8.75 -0.36
CA VAL A 56 -11.51 8.26 0.23
C VAL A 56 -12.62 8.46 -0.79
N GLU A 57 -13.35 7.38 -1.09
CA GLU A 57 -14.52 7.43 -1.98
C GLU A 57 -15.75 6.97 -1.21
N THR A 58 -16.86 7.69 -1.36
CA THR A 58 -18.12 7.31 -0.74
C THR A 58 -18.97 6.56 -1.76
N ARG A 59 -19.33 5.32 -1.41
CA ARG A 59 -20.24 4.49 -2.23
C ARG A 59 -21.32 3.90 -1.36
N CYS A 60 -22.57 4.08 -1.78
CA CYS A 60 -23.75 3.53 -1.07
C CYS A 60 -23.76 3.92 0.41
N GLY A 61 -23.37 5.16 0.72
CA GLY A 61 -23.33 5.65 2.08
C GLY A 61 -22.14 5.15 2.91
N LYS A 62 -21.18 4.46 2.29
CA LYS A 62 -19.98 3.98 2.97
C LYS A 62 -18.74 4.63 2.39
N ASP A 63 -17.82 5.00 3.27
CA ASP A 63 -16.53 5.52 2.87
C ASP A 63 -15.55 4.36 2.65
N CYS A 64 -14.93 4.35 1.48
CA CYS A 64 -13.90 3.38 1.14
C CYS A 64 -12.57 4.09 0.96
N GLU A 65 -11.54 3.60 1.63
CA GLU A 65 -10.20 4.14 1.49
C GLU A 65 -9.41 3.35 0.45
N TYR A 66 -8.73 4.07 -0.42
CA TYR A 66 -7.87 3.49 -1.45
C TYR A 66 -6.49 4.09 -1.35
N TYR A 67 -5.49 3.25 -1.58
CA TYR A 67 -4.11 3.72 -1.73
C TYR A 67 -3.80 3.93 -3.20
N THR A 68 -3.05 4.98 -3.50
CA THR A 68 -2.64 5.31 -4.87
C THR A 68 -1.27 6.00 -4.84
N LEU A 69 -0.63 6.04 -5.97
CA LEU A 69 0.64 6.76 -6.13
C LEU A 69 0.43 8.26 -6.28
#